data_aaca047efa9274900d7482a99712d469
#
_entry.id   aaca047efa9274900d7482a99712d469
#
_cell.length_a   1.000
_cell.length_b   1.000
_cell.length_c   1.000
_cell.angle_alpha   90.00
_cell.angle_beta   90.00
_cell.angle_gamma   90.00
#
_symmetry.space_group_name_H-M   'P 1'
#
loop_
_entity.id
_entity.type
_entity.pdbx_description
1 polymer ?
#
loop_
_entity_poly.entity_id
_entity_poly.type
_entity_poly.pdbx_seq_one_letter_code
_entity_poly.pdbx_strand_id
1 'polypeptide(L)'
;MNHFSEVLNQGKRKEGEVIQQPTSEAAKASGEQKGKMDWADEQKKRRDSLFEMIDATCHTVVSSPQAMSEFLVVQSRFEKYSLNNNILIYAQKPNATKIKDFNGWKNEGGTVKKGSKGFMILEPMPYIKNGEQRTTFKVKTVFDVADVADAPSTPPASFDSAMLICALVHDCPVDIKTVQNYPTDKPDGAYFDVEDKCIYAKAGMSVNDIFTSVSQAIACAEFARNTNGPFRVSDHEFQARCVAYALAQKYGVSSDKVNLYSMPARYASYDSEQIKKELSEIHGAIKAITGRMNEVLLERPGGKNQNRNAREAR
;
A
#
# COMPACT_ATOMS: atom_id res chain seq x y z
N MET A 1 21.85 -12.45 -12.47
CA MET A 1 23.06 -12.83 -11.69
C MET A 1 23.45 -11.63 -10.85
N ASN A 2 23.60 -11.85 -9.59
CA ASN A 2 23.49 -10.86 -8.51
C ASN A 2 24.63 -9.86 -8.43
N HIS A 3 24.39 -8.62 -8.84
CA HIS A 3 25.30 -7.49 -8.62
C HIS A 3 25.24 -6.93 -7.18
N PHE A 4 24.33 -7.44 -6.34
CA PHE A 4 24.07 -6.94 -4.98
C PHE A 4 25.01 -7.53 -3.91
N SER A 5 25.71 -8.64 -4.21
CA SER A 5 26.59 -9.30 -3.25
C SER A 5 28.00 -8.71 -3.20
N GLU A 6 28.41 -7.92 -4.19
CA GLU A 6 29.77 -7.37 -4.26
C GLU A 6 29.97 -6.09 -3.47
N VAL A 7 28.90 -5.31 -3.24
CA VAL A 7 28.97 -4.04 -2.49
C VAL A 7 29.13 -4.24 -0.97
N LEU A 8 28.82 -5.43 -0.46
CA LEU A 8 28.89 -5.74 0.97
C LEU A 8 30.28 -6.22 1.45
N ASN A 9 31.25 -6.50 0.55
CA ASN A 9 32.52 -7.13 0.91
C ASN A 9 33.79 -6.26 0.81
N GLN A 10 33.69 -4.96 0.50
CA GLN A 10 34.85 -4.08 0.39
C GLN A 10 35.11 -3.24 1.66
N GLY A 11 35.22 -3.89 2.79
CA GLY A 11 35.58 -3.25 4.06
C GLY A 11 36.69 -3.98 4.80
N LYS A 12 37.81 -4.37 4.16
CA LYS A 12 39.01 -4.86 4.86
C LYS A 12 40.10 -3.81 4.94
N ARG A 13 40.51 -3.59 6.18
CA ARG A 13 41.53 -2.65 6.68
C ARG A 13 42.91 -2.81 6.00
N LYS A 14 43.59 -1.67 5.81
CA LYS A 14 45.07 -1.61 5.71
C LYS A 14 45.61 -1.04 7.04
N GLU A 15 46.53 -1.76 7.63
CA GLU A 15 47.32 -1.35 8.80
C GLU A 15 48.50 -0.46 8.42
N GLY A 16 48.78 0.50 9.32
CA GLY A 16 50.12 1.03 9.55
C GLY A 16 50.33 2.50 9.24
N GLU A 17 50.10 3.36 10.22
CA GLU A 17 50.97 4.54 10.46
C GLU A 17 50.76 5.04 11.89
N VAL A 18 51.86 5.20 12.61
CA VAL A 18 51.93 5.65 14.01
C VAL A 18 51.92 7.17 14.05
N ILE A 19 50.88 7.78 14.65
CA ILE A 19 50.89 9.22 15.00
C ILE A 19 50.40 9.39 16.44
N GLN A 20 51.11 10.25 17.16
CA GLN A 20 51.05 10.59 18.58
C GLN A 20 49.64 10.81 19.15
N GLN A 21 49.42 10.34 20.38
CA GLN A 21 48.14 10.39 21.12
C GLN A 21 47.77 11.82 21.56
N PRO A 22 46.54 12.28 21.33
CA PRO A 22 45.96 13.38 22.07
C PRO A 22 45.21 12.88 23.32
N THR A 23 45.12 13.73 24.34
CA THR A 23 44.59 13.49 25.67
C THR A 23 43.15 12.91 25.71
N SER A 24 42.89 12.04 26.67
CA SER A 24 41.80 11.07 26.69
C SER A 24 40.33 11.60 26.64
N GLU A 25 40.10 12.89 26.90
CA GLU A 25 38.74 13.46 26.86
C GLU A 25 38.37 14.07 25.49
N ALA A 26 39.32 14.69 24.80
CA ALA A 26 39.09 15.22 23.44
C ALA A 26 38.95 14.09 22.40
N ALA A 27 39.64 12.97 22.60
CA ALA A 27 39.53 11.81 21.72
C ALA A 27 38.19 11.06 21.86
N LYS A 28 37.57 11.03 23.04
CA LYS A 28 36.23 10.46 23.23
C LYS A 28 35.15 11.31 22.59
N ALA A 29 35.19 12.63 22.74
CA ALA A 29 34.20 13.53 22.14
C ALA A 29 34.30 13.55 20.60
N SER A 30 35.50 13.52 20.02
CA SER A 30 35.69 13.46 18.56
C SER A 30 35.33 12.09 17.97
N GLY A 31 35.58 11.00 18.69
CA GLY A 31 35.18 9.65 18.29
C GLY A 31 33.67 9.43 18.30
N GLU A 32 32.97 9.98 19.31
CA GLU A 32 31.51 9.93 19.37
C GLU A 32 30.81 10.80 18.31
N GLN A 33 31.35 11.96 17.99
CA GLN A 33 30.85 12.84 16.93
C GLN A 33 31.09 12.22 15.54
N LYS A 34 32.25 11.63 15.29
CA LYS A 34 32.56 10.94 14.05
C LYS A 34 31.68 9.71 13.87
N GLY A 35 31.49 8.90 14.90
CA GLY A 35 30.57 7.74 14.85
C GLY A 35 29.11 8.12 14.65
N LYS A 36 28.64 9.25 15.19
CA LYS A 36 27.26 9.78 14.95
C LYS A 36 27.10 10.32 13.53
N MET A 37 28.13 10.94 12.98
CA MET A 37 28.11 11.45 11.60
C MET A 37 28.14 10.30 10.59
N ASP A 38 29.01 9.31 10.79
CA ASP A 38 29.05 8.11 9.95
C ASP A 38 27.72 7.33 9.98
N TRP A 39 27.08 7.23 11.15
CA TRP A 39 25.76 6.59 11.30
C TRP A 39 24.65 7.38 10.56
N ALA A 40 24.63 8.72 10.69
CA ALA A 40 23.65 9.57 10.02
C ALA A 40 23.75 9.48 8.49
N ASP A 41 24.99 9.45 7.96
CA ASP A 41 25.26 9.30 6.53
C ASP A 41 24.84 7.91 6.04
N GLU A 42 25.06 6.86 6.82
CA GLU A 42 24.61 5.51 6.48
C GLU A 42 23.08 5.42 6.45
N GLN A 43 22.38 6.00 7.44
CA GLN A 43 20.92 6.07 7.45
C GLN A 43 20.37 6.87 6.26
N LYS A 44 21.03 7.95 5.89
CA LYS A 44 20.69 8.73 4.69
C LYS A 44 20.84 7.88 3.43
N LYS A 45 21.98 7.21 3.24
CA LYS A 45 22.22 6.32 2.08
C LYS A 45 21.18 5.22 1.98
N ARG A 46 20.84 4.57 3.10
CA ARG A 46 19.78 3.54 3.12
C ARG A 46 18.41 4.11 2.72
N ARG A 47 18.06 5.27 3.21
CA ARG A 47 16.82 5.95 2.84
C ARG A 47 16.79 6.32 1.36
N ASP A 48 17.87 6.91 0.86
CA ASP A 48 17.99 7.33 -0.54
C ASP A 48 17.89 6.10 -1.47
N SER A 49 18.53 4.97 -1.14
CA SER A 49 18.40 3.70 -1.85
C SER A 49 16.95 3.15 -1.86
N LEU A 50 16.18 3.37 -0.79
CA LEU A 50 14.75 2.98 -0.79
C LEU A 50 13.92 3.86 -1.72
N PHE A 51 14.22 5.16 -1.85
CA PHE A 51 13.54 6.03 -2.82
C PHE A 51 13.90 5.64 -4.26
N GLU A 52 15.15 5.33 -4.54
CA GLU A 52 15.57 4.78 -5.85
C GLU A 52 14.83 3.47 -6.16
N MET A 53 14.69 2.58 -5.16
CA MET A 53 13.93 1.33 -5.32
C MET A 53 12.45 1.61 -5.61
N ILE A 54 11.83 2.59 -4.95
CA ILE A 54 10.45 3.00 -5.22
C ILE A 54 10.32 3.46 -6.67
N ASP A 55 11.20 4.33 -7.15
CA ASP A 55 11.15 4.87 -8.51
C ASP A 55 11.30 3.77 -9.56
N ALA A 56 12.29 2.89 -9.41
CA ALA A 56 12.48 1.75 -10.30
C ALA A 56 11.29 0.78 -10.29
N THR A 57 10.72 0.52 -9.10
CA THR A 57 9.59 -0.41 -8.95
C THR A 57 8.30 0.15 -9.55
N CYS A 58 8.09 1.47 -9.55
CA CYS A 58 6.96 2.08 -10.23
C CYS A 58 6.89 1.69 -11.72
N HIS A 59 8.01 1.74 -12.42
CA HIS A 59 8.07 1.28 -13.81
C HIS A 59 7.82 -0.23 -13.95
N THR A 60 8.29 -1.03 -13.00
CA THR A 60 7.99 -2.47 -12.97
C THR A 60 6.50 -2.73 -12.82
N VAL A 61 5.82 -2.03 -11.91
CA VAL A 61 4.37 -2.18 -11.67
C VAL A 61 3.55 -1.94 -12.94
N VAL A 62 3.91 -0.93 -13.73
CA VAL A 62 3.16 -0.58 -14.95
C VAL A 62 3.72 -1.24 -16.21
N SER A 63 4.69 -2.15 -16.10
CA SER A 63 5.31 -2.80 -17.26
C SER A 63 4.42 -3.86 -17.92
N SER A 64 3.49 -4.44 -17.17
CA SER A 64 2.60 -5.48 -17.66
C SER A 64 1.33 -5.61 -16.80
N PRO A 65 0.23 -6.16 -17.36
CA PRO A 65 -0.97 -6.48 -16.59
C PRO A 65 -0.70 -7.41 -15.41
N GLN A 66 0.23 -8.34 -15.59
CA GLN A 66 0.62 -9.29 -14.54
C GLN A 66 1.30 -8.56 -13.37
N ALA A 67 2.28 -7.70 -13.63
CA ALA A 67 2.98 -6.92 -12.60
C ALA A 67 1.99 -5.99 -11.86
N MET A 68 1.08 -5.35 -12.59
CA MET A 68 0.03 -4.53 -12.00
C MET A 68 -0.88 -5.37 -11.09
N SER A 69 -1.35 -6.53 -11.53
CA SER A 69 -2.23 -7.37 -10.71
C SER A 69 -1.52 -7.87 -9.44
N GLU A 70 -0.26 -8.26 -9.52
CA GLU A 70 0.54 -8.68 -8.36
C GLU A 70 0.73 -7.53 -7.36
N PHE A 71 1.02 -6.33 -7.85
CA PHE A 71 1.09 -5.14 -7.00
C PHE A 71 -0.24 -4.82 -6.31
N LEU A 72 -1.37 -4.91 -7.03
CA LEU A 72 -2.70 -4.67 -6.47
C LEU A 72 -3.07 -5.71 -5.38
N VAL A 73 -2.60 -6.95 -5.52
CA VAL A 73 -2.73 -7.98 -4.46
C VAL A 73 -1.95 -7.58 -3.20
N VAL A 74 -0.73 -7.04 -3.33
CA VAL A 74 0.01 -6.49 -2.20
C VAL A 74 -0.76 -5.31 -1.58
N GLN A 75 -1.22 -4.39 -2.40
CA GLN A 75 -1.95 -3.20 -1.96
C GLN A 75 -3.26 -3.55 -1.24
N SER A 76 -3.97 -4.59 -1.67
CA SER A 76 -5.20 -5.08 -1.03
C SER A 76 -4.95 -5.59 0.41
N ARG A 77 -3.77 -6.15 0.68
CA ARG A 77 -3.36 -6.65 2.00
C ARG A 77 -2.84 -5.54 2.92
N PHE A 78 -2.21 -4.52 2.32
CA PHE A 78 -1.48 -3.47 3.03
C PHE A 78 -2.06 -2.07 2.80
N GLU A 79 -3.38 -1.92 2.60
CA GLU A 79 -4.04 -0.65 2.31
C GLU A 79 -3.85 0.43 3.38
N LYS A 80 -3.52 0.02 4.61
CA LYS A 80 -3.23 0.97 5.72
C LYS A 80 -1.83 1.59 5.65
N TYR A 81 -0.92 0.96 4.90
CA TYR A 81 0.41 1.51 4.67
C TYR A 81 0.36 2.60 3.58
N SER A 82 1.37 3.46 3.53
CA SER A 82 1.49 4.44 2.43
C SER A 82 1.76 3.75 1.09
N LEU A 83 1.48 4.42 -0.02
CA LEU A 83 1.80 3.92 -1.35
C LEU A 83 3.29 3.52 -1.46
N ASN A 84 4.21 4.39 -0.99
CA ASN A 84 5.65 4.10 -1.02
C ASN A 84 5.99 2.79 -0.29
N ASN A 85 5.35 2.55 0.86
CA ASN A 85 5.57 1.29 1.58
C ASN A 85 4.96 0.09 0.86
N ASN A 86 3.80 0.23 0.20
CA ASN A 86 3.24 -0.84 -0.63
C ASN A 86 4.18 -1.18 -1.80
N ILE A 87 4.79 -0.19 -2.45
CA ILE A 87 5.78 -0.38 -3.50
C ILE A 87 7.03 -1.08 -2.94
N LEU A 88 7.52 -0.67 -1.77
CA LEU A 88 8.68 -1.33 -1.12
C LEU A 88 8.38 -2.77 -0.69
N ILE A 89 7.17 -3.06 -0.21
CA ILE A 89 6.75 -4.43 0.12
C ILE A 89 6.69 -5.27 -1.16
N TYR A 90 6.10 -4.76 -2.23
CA TYR A 90 6.05 -5.45 -3.51
C TYR A 90 7.44 -5.76 -4.07
N ALA A 91 8.36 -4.79 -4.02
CA ALA A 91 9.72 -4.95 -4.50
C ALA A 91 10.54 -5.99 -3.73
N GLN A 92 10.36 -6.06 -2.40
CA GLN A 92 11.23 -6.86 -1.52
C GLN A 92 10.60 -8.19 -1.10
N LYS A 93 9.28 -8.24 -0.90
CA LYS A 93 8.58 -9.44 -0.42
C LYS A 93 7.10 -9.44 -0.85
N PRO A 94 6.80 -9.64 -2.15
CA PRO A 94 5.43 -9.56 -2.70
C PRO A 94 4.45 -10.55 -2.06
N ASN A 95 4.95 -11.65 -1.53
CA ASN A 95 4.13 -12.67 -0.85
C ASN A 95 3.89 -12.39 0.65
N ALA A 96 4.38 -11.26 1.19
CA ALA A 96 4.12 -10.89 2.57
C ALA A 96 2.62 -10.76 2.84
N THR A 97 2.18 -11.19 4.04
CA THR A 97 0.75 -11.17 4.43
C THR A 97 0.48 -10.35 5.68
N LYS A 98 1.39 -10.36 6.64
CA LYS A 98 1.31 -9.56 7.87
C LYS A 98 2.72 -9.19 8.32
N ILE A 99 3.00 -7.90 8.40
CA ILE A 99 4.33 -7.41 8.72
C ILE A 99 4.35 -6.60 10.01
N LYS A 100 5.42 -6.81 10.80
CA LYS A 100 5.74 -6.01 11.99
C LYS A 100 7.25 -5.94 12.15
N ASP A 101 7.71 -4.97 12.92
CA ASP A 101 9.08 -4.96 13.39
C ASP A 101 9.32 -6.04 14.47
N PHE A 102 10.56 -6.20 14.87
CA PHE A 102 10.95 -7.22 15.86
C PHE A 102 10.17 -7.06 17.17
N ASN A 103 10.05 -5.84 17.68
CA ASN A 103 9.33 -5.58 18.93
C ASN A 103 7.83 -5.77 18.77
N GLY A 104 7.25 -5.39 17.64
CA GLY A 104 5.85 -5.60 17.34
C GLY A 104 5.47 -7.09 17.34
N TRP A 105 6.33 -7.96 16.79
CA TRP A 105 6.12 -9.41 16.86
C TRP A 105 6.26 -9.94 18.27
N LYS A 106 7.30 -9.52 19.01
CA LYS A 106 7.50 -9.90 20.41
C LYS A 106 6.31 -9.51 21.29
N ASN A 107 5.74 -8.33 21.11
CA ASN A 107 4.57 -7.87 21.87
C ASN A 107 3.30 -8.68 21.57
N GLU A 108 3.21 -9.32 20.40
CA GLU A 108 2.13 -10.26 20.06
C GLU A 108 2.44 -11.71 20.42
N GLY A 109 3.54 -11.97 21.11
CA GLY A 109 3.95 -13.32 21.52
C GLY A 109 4.70 -14.11 20.44
N GLY A 110 4.93 -13.52 19.27
CA GLY A 110 5.69 -14.14 18.18
C GLY A 110 7.20 -13.95 18.33
N THR A 111 7.97 -14.92 17.86
CA THR A 111 9.44 -14.88 17.86
C THR A 111 9.98 -14.91 16.43
N VAL A 112 10.71 -13.87 16.03
CA VAL A 112 11.37 -13.88 14.71
C VAL A 112 12.40 -14.99 14.67
N LYS A 113 12.30 -15.87 13.68
CA LYS A 113 13.16 -17.04 13.51
C LYS A 113 14.62 -16.61 13.30
N LYS A 114 15.56 -17.32 13.92
CA LYS A 114 16.99 -17.05 13.77
C LYS A 114 17.39 -17.17 12.30
N GLY A 115 18.09 -16.14 11.79
CA GLY A 115 18.54 -16.09 10.40
C GLY A 115 17.52 -15.51 9.41
N SER A 116 16.31 -15.17 9.84
CA SER A 116 15.34 -14.49 9.00
C SER A 116 15.87 -13.13 8.55
N LYS A 117 15.73 -12.86 7.24
CA LYS A 117 16.08 -11.56 6.68
C LYS A 117 14.84 -10.68 6.65
N GLY A 118 14.87 -9.62 7.46
CA GLY A 118 13.86 -8.57 7.39
C GLY A 118 14.02 -7.74 6.12
N PHE A 119 13.00 -7.00 5.78
CA PHE A 119 13.03 -6.02 4.70
C PHE A 119 12.67 -4.62 5.20
N MET A 120 12.93 -3.61 4.40
CA MET A 120 12.92 -2.23 4.86
C MET A 120 11.69 -1.47 4.36
N ILE A 121 11.08 -0.69 5.25
CA ILE A 121 10.02 0.26 4.96
C ILE A 121 10.38 1.66 5.48
N LEU A 122 9.60 2.66 5.08
CA LEU A 122 9.74 4.05 5.51
C LEU A 122 8.72 4.37 6.61
N GLU A 123 9.20 4.77 7.78
CA GLU A 123 8.37 5.26 8.88
C GLU A 123 8.42 6.80 8.91
N PRO A 124 7.27 7.50 8.78
CA PRO A 124 7.26 8.96 8.80
C PRO A 124 7.63 9.49 10.19
N MET A 125 8.51 10.48 10.23
CA MET A 125 8.92 11.19 11.44
C MET A 125 8.66 12.68 11.27
N PRO A 126 7.68 13.25 12.00
CA PRO A 126 7.47 14.70 12.01
C PRO A 126 8.62 15.39 12.74
N TYR A 127 9.06 16.53 12.24
CA TYR A 127 10.02 17.41 12.89
C TYR A 127 9.69 18.87 12.62
N ILE A 128 10.16 19.77 13.48
CA ILE A 128 9.97 21.22 13.32
C ILE A 128 11.27 21.82 12.78
N LYS A 129 11.19 22.59 11.69
CA LYS A 129 12.29 23.38 11.14
C LYS A 129 11.79 24.78 10.85
N ASN A 130 12.43 25.79 11.42
CA ASN A 130 12.06 27.22 11.28
C ASN A 130 10.59 27.51 11.66
N GLY A 131 10.04 26.82 12.68
CA GLY A 131 8.64 26.96 13.10
C GLY A 131 7.62 26.21 12.23
N GLU A 132 8.04 25.59 11.12
CA GLU A 132 7.18 24.79 10.25
C GLU A 132 7.28 23.29 10.59
N GLN A 133 6.14 22.61 10.64
CA GLN A 133 6.09 21.16 10.76
C GLN A 133 6.46 20.53 9.42
N ARG A 134 7.49 19.69 9.43
CA ARG A 134 7.97 18.92 8.26
C ARG A 134 8.00 17.43 8.59
N THR A 135 8.01 16.61 7.55
CA THR A 135 8.13 15.15 7.71
C THR A 135 9.43 14.68 7.08
N THR A 136 10.20 13.91 7.82
CA THR A 136 11.29 13.08 7.29
C THR A 136 10.92 11.61 7.43
N PHE A 137 11.78 10.71 6.95
CA PHE A 137 11.53 9.27 7.01
C PHE A 137 12.69 8.56 7.70
N LYS A 138 12.36 7.64 8.58
CA LYS A 138 13.28 6.67 9.17
C LYS A 138 13.12 5.34 8.46
N VAL A 139 14.24 4.67 8.20
CA VAL A 139 14.23 3.31 7.69
C VAL A 139 13.91 2.35 8.83
N LYS A 140 12.91 1.51 8.64
CA LYS A 140 12.45 0.52 9.61
C LYS A 140 12.52 -0.88 9.02
N THR A 141 13.17 -1.79 9.72
CA THR A 141 13.19 -3.21 9.33
C THR A 141 11.95 -3.92 9.86
N VAL A 142 11.27 -4.65 9.00
CA VAL A 142 10.09 -5.45 9.32
C VAL A 142 10.27 -6.90 8.88
N PHE A 143 9.47 -7.78 9.47
CA PHE A 143 9.46 -9.21 9.18
C PHE A 143 8.04 -9.65 8.86
N ASP A 144 7.89 -10.54 7.89
CA ASP A 144 6.60 -11.14 7.59
C ASP A 144 6.25 -12.25 8.59
N VAL A 145 4.97 -12.52 8.78
CA VAL A 145 4.48 -13.58 9.65
C VAL A 145 5.09 -14.95 9.32
N ALA A 146 5.42 -15.23 8.08
CA ALA A 146 6.08 -16.47 7.67
C ALA A 146 7.48 -16.64 8.27
N ASP A 147 8.12 -15.54 8.66
CA ASP A 147 9.45 -15.53 9.31
C ASP A 147 9.36 -15.59 10.84
N VAL A 148 8.16 -15.77 11.41
CA VAL A 148 7.90 -15.73 12.86
C VAL A 148 7.44 -17.08 13.35
N ALA A 149 8.06 -17.57 14.44
CA ALA A 149 7.56 -18.70 15.19
C ALA A 149 6.50 -18.21 16.19
N ASP A 150 5.52 -19.06 16.49
CA ASP A 150 4.46 -18.82 17.47
C ASP A 150 3.65 -17.53 17.18
N ALA A 151 3.62 -17.13 15.90
CA ALA A 151 2.80 -15.99 15.49
C ALA A 151 1.31 -16.30 15.74
N PRO A 152 0.54 -15.35 16.31
CA PRO A 152 -0.89 -15.58 16.50
C PRO A 152 -1.58 -15.76 15.16
N SER A 153 -2.25 -16.91 15.00
CA SER A 153 -3.04 -17.23 13.82
C SER A 153 -4.32 -16.37 13.85
N THR A 154 -4.48 -15.52 12.86
CA THR A 154 -5.73 -14.83 12.63
C THR A 154 -6.39 -15.48 11.40
N PRO A 155 -7.51 -16.18 11.56
CA PRO A 155 -8.21 -16.73 10.40
C PRO A 155 -8.60 -15.61 9.45
N PRO A 156 -8.58 -15.85 8.13
CA PRO A 156 -9.06 -14.88 7.16
C PRO A 156 -10.52 -14.53 7.49
N ALA A 157 -10.85 -13.25 7.48
CA ALA A 157 -12.24 -12.81 7.66
C ALA A 157 -13.06 -13.31 6.46
N SER A 158 -14.12 -14.04 6.73
CA SER A 158 -15.12 -14.43 5.73
C SER A 158 -16.36 -13.61 5.96
N PHE A 159 -16.86 -12.99 4.90
CA PHE A 159 -18.05 -12.16 4.94
C PHE A 159 -19.13 -12.76 4.05
N ASP A 160 -20.37 -12.70 4.51
CA ASP A 160 -21.50 -13.00 3.66
C ASP A 160 -21.60 -12.02 2.48
N SER A 161 -21.98 -12.53 1.33
CA SER A 161 -22.04 -11.76 0.08
C SER A 161 -22.99 -10.56 0.15
N ALA A 162 -24.15 -10.71 0.80
CA ALA A 162 -25.09 -9.60 0.97
C ALA A 162 -24.50 -8.53 1.89
N MET A 163 -23.77 -8.93 2.95
CA MET A 163 -23.08 -8.01 3.83
C MET A 163 -21.98 -7.24 3.08
N LEU A 164 -21.23 -7.89 2.18
CA LEU A 164 -20.22 -7.22 1.38
C LEU A 164 -20.84 -6.14 0.48
N ILE A 165 -22.00 -6.41 -0.15
CA ILE A 165 -22.69 -5.41 -0.97
C ILE A 165 -23.20 -4.27 -0.10
N CYS A 166 -23.83 -4.55 1.05
CA CYS A 166 -24.26 -3.51 1.99
C CYS A 166 -23.09 -2.62 2.44
N ALA A 167 -21.93 -3.24 2.74
CA ALA A 167 -20.74 -2.51 3.14
C ALA A 167 -20.16 -1.66 1.98
N LEU A 168 -20.15 -2.20 0.75
CA LEU A 168 -19.65 -1.50 -0.44
C LEU A 168 -20.41 -0.22 -0.73
N VAL A 169 -21.74 -0.25 -0.59
CA VAL A 169 -22.60 0.91 -0.88
C VAL A 169 -22.79 1.84 0.34
N HIS A 170 -22.30 1.44 1.51
CA HIS A 170 -22.40 2.23 2.72
C HIS A 170 -21.64 3.56 2.58
N ASP A 171 -22.33 4.65 2.92
CA ASP A 171 -21.80 6.03 2.86
C ASP A 171 -21.10 6.34 1.52
N CYS A 172 -21.70 5.82 0.43
CA CYS A 172 -21.22 6.11 -0.92
C CYS A 172 -21.29 7.62 -1.19
N PRO A 173 -20.27 8.23 -1.81
CA PRO A 173 -20.22 9.68 -2.04
C PRO A 173 -21.31 10.20 -3.01
N VAL A 174 -21.99 9.31 -3.69
CA VAL A 174 -23.06 9.62 -4.66
C VAL A 174 -24.19 8.60 -4.53
N ASP A 175 -25.38 8.96 -5.00
CA ASP A 175 -26.52 8.05 -5.05
C ASP A 175 -26.26 6.86 -5.98
N ILE A 176 -26.84 5.70 -5.62
CA ILE A 176 -26.81 4.49 -6.45
C ILE A 176 -28.23 4.10 -6.80
N LYS A 177 -28.56 4.00 -8.10
CA LYS A 177 -29.87 3.64 -8.61
C LYS A 177 -29.80 2.35 -9.41
N THR A 178 -30.72 1.43 -9.16
CA THR A 178 -30.86 0.21 -9.98
C THR A 178 -31.82 0.49 -11.13
N VAL A 179 -31.41 0.10 -12.36
CA VAL A 179 -32.18 0.32 -13.57
C VAL A 179 -32.47 -1.01 -14.30
N GLN A 180 -33.69 -1.17 -14.75
CA GLN A 180 -34.14 -2.33 -15.55
C GLN A 180 -33.69 -2.21 -17.01
N ASN A 181 -33.91 -1.05 -17.61
CA ASN A 181 -33.51 -0.72 -18.98
C ASN A 181 -32.11 -0.11 -18.96
N TYR A 182 -31.08 -0.97 -18.85
CA TYR A 182 -29.69 -0.53 -18.79
C TYR A 182 -29.20 -0.12 -20.18
N PRO A 183 -28.55 1.05 -20.35
CA PRO A 183 -28.08 1.52 -21.65
C PRO A 183 -27.01 0.58 -22.24
N THR A 184 -27.07 0.30 -23.53
CA THR A 184 -26.16 -0.61 -24.24
C THR A 184 -24.81 0.05 -24.59
N ASP A 185 -24.74 1.35 -24.56
CA ASP A 185 -23.53 2.16 -24.81
C ASP A 185 -22.67 2.38 -23.53
N LYS A 186 -23.15 1.92 -22.39
CA LYS A 186 -22.44 2.02 -21.13
C LYS A 186 -21.71 0.72 -20.77
N PRO A 187 -20.65 0.78 -19.93
CA PRO A 187 -19.96 -0.42 -19.42
C PRO A 187 -20.96 -1.39 -18.79
N ASP A 188 -20.79 -2.70 -19.02
CA ASP A 188 -21.72 -3.69 -18.45
C ASP A 188 -21.63 -3.71 -16.92
N GLY A 189 -22.79 -3.73 -16.29
CA GLY A 189 -22.96 -3.85 -14.85
C GLY A 189 -23.30 -2.55 -14.15
N ALA A 190 -22.38 -1.60 -14.05
CA ALA A 190 -22.63 -0.29 -13.42
C ALA A 190 -21.75 0.78 -14.04
N TYR A 191 -22.22 2.02 -14.04
CA TYR A 191 -21.44 3.18 -14.45
C TYR A 191 -21.74 4.40 -13.57
N PHE A 192 -20.76 5.26 -13.44
CA PHE A 192 -20.92 6.58 -12.81
C PHE A 192 -21.25 7.62 -13.89
N ASP A 193 -22.37 8.30 -13.71
CA ASP A 193 -22.76 9.43 -14.53
C ASP A 193 -22.26 10.73 -13.90
N VAL A 194 -21.46 11.47 -14.67
CA VAL A 194 -20.80 12.70 -14.17
C VAL A 194 -21.80 13.86 -14.06
N GLU A 195 -22.76 13.94 -14.96
CA GLU A 195 -23.76 15.00 -15.01
C GLU A 195 -24.78 14.84 -13.87
N ASP A 196 -25.33 13.63 -13.74
CA ASP A 196 -26.29 13.30 -12.70
C ASP A 196 -25.65 13.13 -11.30
N LYS A 197 -24.32 12.99 -11.25
CA LYS A 197 -23.57 12.59 -10.03
C LYS A 197 -24.15 11.37 -9.35
N CYS A 198 -24.50 10.36 -10.14
CA CYS A 198 -25.20 9.16 -9.71
C CYS A 198 -24.56 7.93 -10.33
N ILE A 199 -24.60 6.81 -9.60
CA ILE A 199 -24.21 5.50 -10.13
C ILE A 199 -25.48 4.77 -10.55
N TYR A 200 -25.50 4.28 -11.80
CA TYR A 200 -26.56 3.45 -12.33
C TYR A 200 -26.07 2.00 -12.40
N ALA A 201 -26.77 1.11 -11.71
CA ALA A 201 -26.46 -0.32 -11.65
C ALA A 201 -27.55 -1.13 -12.38
N LYS A 202 -27.15 -2.07 -13.21
CA LYS A 202 -28.03 -2.97 -13.94
C LYS A 202 -28.77 -3.90 -12.98
N ALA A 203 -30.07 -4.06 -13.15
CA ALA A 203 -30.84 -5.02 -12.38
C ALA A 203 -30.51 -6.48 -12.74
N GLY A 204 -30.63 -7.39 -11.78
CA GLY A 204 -30.52 -8.84 -12.01
C GLY A 204 -29.10 -9.38 -12.15
N MET A 205 -28.08 -8.60 -11.82
CA MET A 205 -26.70 -9.08 -11.79
C MET A 205 -26.44 -10.10 -10.69
N SER A 206 -25.42 -10.96 -10.90
CA SER A 206 -24.85 -11.78 -9.82
C SER A 206 -24.17 -10.92 -8.76
N VAL A 207 -24.03 -11.44 -7.54
CA VAL A 207 -23.34 -10.72 -6.44
C VAL A 207 -21.92 -10.33 -6.81
N ASN A 208 -21.18 -11.20 -7.48
CA ASN A 208 -19.81 -10.89 -7.94
C ASN A 208 -19.80 -9.74 -8.96
N ASP A 209 -20.76 -9.75 -9.90
CA ASP A 209 -20.88 -8.70 -10.92
C ASP A 209 -21.29 -7.36 -10.30
N ILE A 210 -22.21 -7.39 -9.32
CA ILE A 210 -22.56 -6.20 -8.54
C ILE A 210 -21.30 -5.67 -7.83
N PHE A 211 -20.59 -6.52 -7.08
CA PHE A 211 -19.44 -6.09 -6.30
C PHE A 211 -18.38 -5.45 -7.20
N THR A 212 -17.99 -6.09 -8.28
CA THR A 212 -16.91 -5.60 -9.15
C THR A 212 -17.31 -4.37 -9.96
N SER A 213 -18.51 -4.36 -10.59
CA SER A 213 -18.94 -3.22 -11.41
C SER A 213 -19.28 -1.97 -10.57
N VAL A 214 -19.94 -2.16 -9.42
CA VAL A 214 -20.27 -1.06 -8.51
C VAL A 214 -18.98 -0.52 -7.86
N SER A 215 -18.01 -1.37 -7.48
CA SER A 215 -16.69 -0.91 -7.00
C SER A 215 -15.99 -0.03 -8.03
N GLN A 216 -16.04 -0.41 -9.30
CA GLN A 216 -15.46 0.39 -10.39
C GLN A 216 -16.18 1.74 -10.55
N ALA A 217 -17.50 1.76 -10.49
CA ALA A 217 -18.29 2.99 -10.59
C ALA A 217 -18.05 3.92 -9.38
N ILE A 218 -17.98 3.36 -8.16
CA ILE A 218 -17.63 4.11 -6.93
C ILE A 218 -16.21 4.71 -7.05
N ALA A 219 -15.26 3.96 -7.58
CA ALA A 219 -13.91 4.47 -7.80
C ALA A 219 -13.90 5.68 -8.76
N CYS A 220 -14.69 5.65 -9.85
CA CYS A 220 -14.85 6.81 -10.73
C CYS A 220 -15.45 8.01 -9.99
N ALA A 221 -16.43 7.81 -9.13
CA ALA A 221 -17.02 8.87 -8.31
C ALA A 221 -15.99 9.46 -7.32
N GLU A 222 -15.15 8.62 -6.70
CA GLU A 222 -14.06 9.09 -5.84
C GLU A 222 -13.03 9.92 -6.61
N PHE A 223 -12.64 9.50 -7.80
CA PHE A 223 -11.72 10.26 -8.65
C PHE A 223 -12.33 11.59 -9.07
N ALA A 224 -13.61 11.61 -9.47
CA ALA A 224 -14.32 12.84 -9.83
C ALA A 224 -14.37 13.83 -8.66
N ARG A 225 -14.64 13.34 -7.44
CA ARG A 225 -14.70 14.18 -6.23
C ARG A 225 -13.35 14.82 -5.90
N ASN A 226 -12.25 14.12 -6.19
CA ASN A 226 -10.90 14.56 -5.85
C ASN A 226 -10.21 15.32 -7.00
N THR A 227 -10.88 15.45 -8.16
CA THR A 227 -10.35 16.16 -9.33
C THR A 227 -10.79 17.63 -9.32
N ASN A 228 -9.82 18.55 -9.36
CA ASN A 228 -10.08 19.96 -9.56
C ASN A 228 -10.15 20.26 -11.07
N GLY A 229 -11.35 20.39 -11.62
CA GLY A 229 -11.57 20.71 -13.03
C GLY A 229 -12.43 19.68 -13.77
N PRO A 230 -12.47 19.73 -15.12
CA PRO A 230 -13.26 18.79 -15.89
C PRO A 230 -12.81 17.33 -15.66
N PHE A 231 -13.78 16.46 -15.39
CA PHE A 231 -13.53 15.03 -15.19
C PHE A 231 -14.12 14.22 -16.35
N ARG A 232 -13.35 13.28 -16.87
CA ARG A 232 -13.80 12.33 -17.90
C ARG A 232 -13.60 10.91 -17.38
N VAL A 233 -14.67 10.13 -17.34
CA VAL A 233 -14.62 8.73 -16.89
C VAL A 233 -13.62 7.92 -17.73
N SER A 234 -13.57 8.16 -19.06
CA SER A 234 -12.66 7.45 -19.97
C SER A 234 -11.18 7.55 -19.59
N ASP A 235 -10.78 8.67 -19.00
CA ASP A 235 -9.38 8.90 -18.61
C ASP A 235 -8.98 8.09 -17.36
N HIS A 236 -9.96 7.62 -16.57
CA HIS A 236 -9.80 6.93 -15.31
C HIS A 236 -10.33 5.49 -15.28
N GLU A 237 -10.83 4.97 -16.39
CA GLU A 237 -11.41 3.61 -16.44
C GLU A 237 -10.44 2.52 -15.99
N PHE A 238 -9.18 2.62 -16.40
CA PHE A 238 -8.17 1.64 -16.02
C PHE A 238 -7.88 1.69 -14.51
N GLN A 239 -7.73 2.88 -13.94
CA GLN A 239 -7.53 3.06 -12.50
C GLN A 239 -8.75 2.54 -11.72
N ALA A 240 -9.96 2.78 -12.20
CA ALA A 240 -11.17 2.28 -11.57
C ALA A 240 -11.24 0.73 -11.59
N ARG A 241 -10.82 0.10 -12.69
CA ARG A 241 -10.65 -1.37 -12.75
C ARG A 241 -9.60 -1.87 -11.75
N CYS A 242 -8.47 -1.16 -11.61
CA CYS A 242 -7.46 -1.48 -10.59
C CYS A 242 -8.04 -1.46 -9.17
N VAL A 243 -8.85 -0.46 -8.85
CA VAL A 243 -9.53 -0.36 -7.54
C VAL A 243 -10.48 -1.55 -7.34
N ALA A 244 -11.35 -1.84 -8.32
CA ALA A 244 -12.28 -2.96 -8.27
C ALA A 244 -11.55 -4.31 -8.10
N TYR A 245 -10.45 -4.50 -8.82
CA TYR A 245 -9.60 -5.68 -8.68
C TYR A 245 -9.04 -5.83 -7.26
N ALA A 246 -8.43 -4.77 -6.72
CA ALA A 246 -7.86 -4.80 -5.39
C ALA A 246 -8.90 -5.05 -4.29
N LEU A 247 -10.09 -4.46 -4.39
CA LEU A 247 -11.20 -4.74 -3.46
C LEU A 247 -11.70 -6.18 -3.58
N ALA A 248 -11.84 -6.72 -4.79
CA ALA A 248 -12.21 -8.12 -5.00
C ALA A 248 -11.19 -9.07 -4.36
N GLN A 249 -9.88 -8.83 -4.55
CA GLN A 249 -8.81 -9.60 -3.91
C GLN A 249 -8.85 -9.52 -2.38
N LYS A 250 -9.11 -8.32 -1.83
CA LYS A 250 -9.20 -8.11 -0.39
C LYS A 250 -10.32 -8.90 0.28
N TYR A 251 -11.47 -8.94 -0.35
CA TYR A 251 -12.68 -9.54 0.22
C TYR A 251 -13.00 -10.95 -0.31
N GLY A 252 -12.10 -11.53 -1.11
CA GLY A 252 -12.27 -12.88 -1.64
C GLY A 252 -13.40 -13.02 -2.67
N VAL A 253 -13.73 -11.91 -3.35
CA VAL A 253 -14.69 -11.90 -4.46
C VAL A 253 -13.96 -12.26 -5.76
N SER A 254 -14.60 -13.03 -6.67
CA SER A 254 -13.99 -13.32 -7.98
C SER A 254 -13.74 -12.01 -8.74
N SER A 255 -12.52 -11.90 -9.27
CA SER A 255 -12.08 -10.76 -10.10
C SER A 255 -11.91 -11.15 -11.59
N ASP A 256 -12.39 -12.32 -12.02
CA ASP A 256 -12.14 -12.86 -13.36
C ASP A 256 -12.65 -11.96 -14.48
N LYS A 257 -13.70 -11.18 -14.20
CA LYS A 257 -14.26 -10.21 -15.16
C LYS A 257 -13.59 -8.85 -15.13
N VAL A 258 -12.68 -8.58 -14.19
CA VAL A 258 -11.98 -7.30 -14.12
C VAL A 258 -10.79 -7.32 -15.06
N ASN A 259 -10.93 -6.66 -16.21
CA ASN A 259 -9.92 -6.65 -17.26
C ASN A 259 -8.81 -5.65 -16.97
N LEU A 260 -7.61 -6.13 -16.62
CA LEU A 260 -6.39 -5.33 -16.49
C LEU A 260 -5.48 -5.35 -17.73
N TYR A 261 -5.84 -6.11 -18.79
CA TYR A 261 -5.01 -6.23 -19.98
C TYR A 261 -4.99 -4.96 -20.84
N SER A 262 -6.02 -4.12 -20.76
CA SER A 262 -6.10 -2.85 -21.50
C SER A 262 -5.34 -1.75 -20.76
N MET A 263 -4.04 -1.93 -20.56
CA MET A 263 -3.20 -0.94 -19.89
C MET A 263 -3.07 0.33 -20.75
N PRO A 264 -3.10 1.54 -20.12
CA PRO A 264 -2.94 2.79 -20.86
C PRO A 264 -1.55 2.88 -21.51
N ALA A 265 -1.52 3.18 -22.82
CA ALA A 265 -0.27 3.34 -23.58
C ALA A 265 0.64 4.46 -23.00
N ARG A 266 0.06 5.44 -22.30
CA ARG A 266 0.81 6.53 -21.66
C ARG A 266 1.84 6.08 -20.64
N TYR A 267 1.67 4.89 -20.03
CA TYR A 267 2.66 4.36 -19.07
C TYR A 267 4.04 4.13 -19.67
N ALA A 268 4.13 3.86 -20.98
CA ALA A 268 5.41 3.71 -21.67
C ALA A 268 6.26 5.01 -21.73
N SER A 269 5.62 6.17 -21.57
CA SER A 269 6.27 7.48 -21.61
C SER A 269 6.33 8.22 -20.28
N TYR A 270 5.68 7.68 -19.25
CA TYR A 270 5.62 8.29 -17.92
C TYR A 270 6.93 8.14 -17.17
N ASP A 271 7.32 9.20 -16.47
CA ASP A 271 8.34 9.11 -15.43
C ASP A 271 7.78 8.52 -14.11
N SER A 272 8.66 8.27 -13.15
CA SER A 272 8.27 7.67 -11.87
C SER A 272 7.28 8.53 -11.07
N GLU A 273 7.36 9.87 -11.18
CA GLU A 273 6.45 10.78 -10.48
C GLU A 273 5.04 10.73 -11.07
N GLN A 274 4.93 10.67 -12.39
CA GLN A 274 3.64 10.52 -13.09
C GLN A 274 2.99 9.19 -12.77
N ILE A 275 3.77 8.10 -12.75
CA ILE A 275 3.28 6.77 -12.36
C ILE A 275 2.83 6.78 -10.89
N LYS A 276 3.65 7.31 -9.97
CA LYS A 276 3.30 7.41 -8.55
C LYS A 276 2.03 8.21 -8.32
N LYS A 277 1.81 9.26 -9.09
CA LYS A 277 0.57 10.04 -9.01
C LYS A 277 -0.66 9.16 -9.30
N GLU A 278 -0.69 8.44 -10.42
CA GLU A 278 -1.81 7.54 -10.75
C GLU A 278 -1.97 6.40 -9.74
N LEU A 279 -0.88 5.78 -9.31
CA LEU A 279 -0.92 4.75 -8.26
C LEU A 279 -1.41 5.31 -6.91
N SER A 280 -1.14 6.59 -6.62
CA SER A 280 -1.63 7.27 -5.41
C SER A 280 -3.14 7.51 -5.47
N GLU A 281 -3.69 7.84 -6.63
CA GLU A 281 -5.13 7.98 -6.86
C GLU A 281 -5.84 6.63 -6.63
N ILE A 282 -5.31 5.55 -7.22
CA ILE A 282 -5.80 4.17 -7.01
C ILE A 282 -5.76 3.82 -5.52
N HIS A 283 -4.62 4.04 -4.86
CA HIS A 283 -4.44 3.77 -3.43
C HIS A 283 -5.41 4.55 -2.56
N GLY A 284 -5.60 5.83 -2.86
CA GLY A 284 -6.53 6.72 -2.17
C GLY A 284 -7.97 6.21 -2.25
N ALA A 285 -8.43 5.81 -3.44
CA ALA A 285 -9.76 5.26 -3.65
C ALA A 285 -9.95 3.92 -2.91
N ILE A 286 -8.98 2.99 -2.99
CA ILE A 286 -9.01 1.72 -2.23
C ILE A 286 -9.16 2.00 -0.74
N LYS A 287 -8.35 2.92 -0.20
CA LYS A 287 -8.36 3.27 1.22
C LYS A 287 -9.68 3.91 1.66
N ALA A 288 -10.23 4.82 0.86
CA ALA A 288 -11.50 5.48 1.13
C ALA A 288 -12.67 4.47 1.16
N ILE A 289 -12.78 3.63 0.12
CA ILE A 289 -13.84 2.61 0.02
C ILE A 289 -13.70 1.58 1.15
N THR A 290 -12.49 1.06 1.37
CA THR A 290 -12.23 0.09 2.45
C THR A 290 -12.51 0.68 3.83
N GLY A 291 -12.23 1.96 4.04
CA GLY A 291 -12.54 2.67 5.28
C GLY A 291 -14.03 2.61 5.60
N ARG A 292 -14.88 3.02 4.66
CA ARG A 292 -16.34 2.95 4.80
C ARG A 292 -16.87 1.52 4.96
N MET A 293 -16.35 0.59 4.15
CA MET A 293 -16.73 -0.82 4.28
C MET A 293 -16.43 -1.37 5.68
N ASN A 294 -15.30 -1.01 6.26
CA ASN A 294 -14.92 -1.47 7.60
C ASN A 294 -15.85 -0.94 8.70
N GLU A 295 -16.51 0.19 8.55
CA GLU A 295 -17.52 0.69 9.49
C GLU A 295 -18.67 -0.31 9.63
N VAL A 296 -19.13 -0.88 8.51
CA VAL A 296 -20.18 -1.91 8.51
C VAL A 296 -19.66 -3.28 8.94
N LEU A 297 -18.50 -3.68 8.42
CA LEU A 297 -17.97 -5.03 8.61
C LEU A 297 -17.44 -5.27 10.02
N LEU A 298 -16.97 -4.22 10.74
CA LEU A 298 -16.39 -4.32 12.07
C LEU A 298 -17.37 -4.01 13.20
N GLU A 299 -18.53 -3.38 12.93
CA GLU A 299 -19.53 -3.01 13.94
C GLU A 299 -20.43 -4.15 14.41
N ARG A 300 -20.45 -5.33 13.78
CA ARG A 300 -21.28 -6.46 14.19
C ARG A 300 -20.65 -7.34 15.29
N PRO A 301 -21.47 -8.05 16.13
CA PRO A 301 -21.01 -8.74 17.36
C PRO A 301 -19.91 -9.80 17.20
N GLY A 302 -19.62 -10.25 15.99
CA GLY A 302 -18.47 -11.13 15.70
C GLY A 302 -17.14 -10.41 15.53
N GLY A 303 -17.12 -9.09 15.32
CA GLY A 303 -15.90 -8.29 15.12
C GLY A 303 -15.40 -7.54 16.37
N LYS A 304 -16.23 -7.41 17.39
CA LYS A 304 -15.92 -6.54 18.56
C LYS A 304 -14.87 -7.08 19.54
N ASN A 305 -14.51 -8.37 19.49
CA ASN A 305 -13.62 -8.94 20.52
C ASN A 305 -12.13 -8.78 20.25
N GLN A 306 -11.68 -8.23 19.13
CA GLN A 306 -10.23 -8.11 18.86
C GLN A 306 -9.66 -6.69 19.00
N ASN A 307 -10.48 -5.64 19.03
CA ASN A 307 -9.99 -4.25 19.12
C ASN A 307 -10.09 -3.60 20.51
N ARG A 308 -10.79 -4.20 21.48
CA ARG A 308 -10.85 -3.64 22.84
C ARG A 308 -9.52 -3.74 23.58
N ASN A 309 -8.80 -4.84 23.39
CA ASN A 309 -7.51 -5.07 24.05
C ASN A 309 -6.36 -4.20 23.48
N ALA A 310 -6.55 -3.55 22.32
CA ALA A 310 -5.54 -2.66 21.74
C ALA A 310 -5.70 -1.19 22.16
N ARG A 311 -6.83 -0.81 22.79
CA ARG A 311 -7.07 0.54 23.31
C ARG A 311 -6.78 0.72 24.79
N GLU A 312 -6.71 -0.36 25.55
CA GLU A 312 -6.36 -0.33 27.00
C GLU A 312 -4.87 -0.51 27.28
N ALA A 313 -4.04 -0.68 26.23
CA ALA A 313 -2.57 -0.80 26.31
C ALA A 313 -1.86 0.42 25.67
N ARG A 314 -2.38 1.64 25.90
CA ARG A 314 -1.70 2.90 25.59
C ARG A 314 -1.42 3.69 26.86
#